data_67648f1be13b69a1a63d572d2e7207d8
#
_entry.id   67648f1be13b69a1a63d572d2e7207d8
#
_cell.length_a   1.000
_cell.length_b   1.000
_cell.length_c   1.000
_cell.angle_alpha   90.00
_cell.angle_beta   90.00
_cell.angle_gamma   90.00
#
_symmetry.space_group_name_H-M   'P 1'
#
loop_
_entity.id
_entity.type
_entity.pdbx_description
1 polymer ?
#
loop_
_entity_poly.entity_id
_entity_poly.type
_entity_poly.pdbx_seq_one_letter_code
_entity_poly.pdbx_strand_id
1 'polypeptide(L)'
;LVLEGDDLGAGASYTYVPNGFALYASMGIFEIDKSKLSKEGTTISIKYTAMEGDTDVKDTQRFNIGLKTGDKWNSPAIKDYYGKTGGEVNLTLTADDMKKIGADDKVYVHVGTGTAGFKGTFTYLSVTAGEDSLVSELPKAVSYVESGLAQWAPTAKVMLPSDIDFKQYSKCQIEFTASDPTFEFHGIVGHKVNGKDVTDPKYGVTSEGYFEVNLSNVKKEEGTEPFVVINAGKAGYAGSVTITKITFVK
;
A
#
# COMPACT_ATOMS: atom_id res chain seq x y z
N LEU A 1 -10.40 -16.76 32.61
CA LEU A 1 -10.35 -17.33 31.26
C LEU A 1 -8.92 -17.27 30.76
N VAL A 2 -8.43 -18.38 30.26
CA VAL A 2 -7.13 -18.49 29.58
C VAL A 2 -7.37 -19.06 28.20
N LEU A 3 -6.80 -18.43 27.15
CA LEU A 3 -6.81 -18.91 25.78
C LEU A 3 -5.35 -19.12 25.35
N GLU A 4 -5.00 -20.30 24.87
CA GLU A 4 -3.69 -20.66 24.37
C GLU A 4 -3.79 -21.79 23.33
N GLY A 5 -2.74 -21.98 22.52
CA GLY A 5 -2.74 -23.05 21.49
C GLY A 5 -3.89 -22.89 20.49
N ASP A 6 -4.65 -23.95 20.27
CA ASP A 6 -5.74 -24.00 19.29
C ASP A 6 -6.90 -23.04 19.62
N ASP A 7 -7.08 -22.66 20.88
CA ASP A 7 -8.11 -21.73 21.30
C ASP A 7 -7.92 -20.32 20.74
N LEU A 8 -6.71 -19.97 20.34
CA LEU A 8 -6.39 -18.68 19.76
C LEU A 8 -6.82 -18.55 18.29
N GLY A 9 -6.97 -19.66 17.59
CA GLY A 9 -7.37 -19.70 16.18
C GLY A 9 -6.31 -19.14 15.20
N ALA A 10 -6.61 -19.22 13.92
CA ALA A 10 -5.70 -18.84 12.84
C ALA A 10 -5.31 -17.34 12.85
N GLY A 11 -6.16 -16.48 13.37
CA GLY A 11 -5.90 -15.04 13.45
C GLY A 11 -4.82 -14.64 14.47
N ALA A 12 -4.41 -15.55 15.36
CA ALA A 12 -3.36 -15.31 16.34
C ALA A 12 -1.99 -15.03 15.71
N SER A 13 -1.76 -15.46 14.50
CA SER A 13 -0.52 -15.24 13.76
C SER A 13 -0.74 -14.33 12.57
N TYR A 14 0.18 -13.39 12.37
CA TYR A 14 0.23 -12.47 11.25
C TYR A 14 1.64 -12.42 10.68
N THR A 15 1.76 -12.41 9.38
CA THR A 15 3.02 -12.15 8.68
C THR A 15 2.80 -11.05 7.66
N TYR A 16 3.64 -10.02 7.72
CA TYR A 16 3.59 -8.93 6.76
C TYR A 16 3.91 -9.45 5.36
N VAL A 17 3.06 -9.08 4.41
CA VAL A 17 3.29 -9.34 2.99
C VAL A 17 3.36 -8.00 2.28
N PRO A 18 4.47 -7.68 1.59
CA PRO A 18 4.60 -6.47 0.82
C PRO A 18 3.45 -6.31 -0.16
N ASN A 19 2.84 -5.13 -0.19
CA ASN A 19 1.68 -4.88 -1.05
C ASN A 19 2.05 -4.51 -2.49
N GLY A 20 3.31 -4.11 -2.73
CA GLY A 20 3.72 -3.53 -4.00
C GLY A 20 3.18 -2.12 -4.21
N PHE A 21 3.39 -1.58 -5.39
CA PHE A 21 2.81 -0.29 -5.76
C PHE A 21 1.28 -0.35 -5.74
N ALA A 22 0.64 0.70 -5.23
CA ALA A 22 -0.80 0.86 -5.31
C ALA A 22 -1.27 1.02 -6.77
N LEU A 23 -2.54 0.79 -7.05
CA LEU A 23 -3.15 1.11 -8.33
C LEU A 23 -2.97 2.60 -8.65
N TYR A 24 -2.54 2.92 -9.87
CA TYR A 24 -2.19 4.27 -10.33
C TYR A 24 -1.03 4.95 -9.60
N ALA A 25 -0.25 4.21 -8.82
CA ALA A 25 0.98 4.76 -8.25
C ALA A 25 1.90 5.25 -9.37
N SER A 26 2.44 6.47 -9.22
CA SER A 26 3.33 7.05 -10.22
C SER A 26 4.67 6.30 -10.27
N MET A 27 5.02 5.84 -11.46
CA MET A 27 6.33 5.26 -11.79
C MET A 27 7.29 6.31 -12.34
N GLY A 28 6.83 7.54 -12.51
CA GLY A 28 7.62 8.67 -12.98
C GLY A 28 6.79 9.61 -13.85
N ILE A 29 7.25 10.86 -13.87
CA ILE A 29 6.67 11.89 -14.69
C ILE A 29 7.80 12.81 -15.17
N PHE A 30 7.93 13.00 -16.48
CA PHE A 30 9.00 13.75 -17.12
C PHE A 30 8.43 14.86 -17.96
N GLU A 31 8.92 16.07 -17.79
CA GLU A 31 8.67 17.16 -18.73
C GLU A 31 9.38 16.85 -20.05
N ILE A 32 8.69 17.01 -21.15
CA ILE A 32 9.23 16.81 -22.49
C ILE A 32 9.21 18.11 -23.29
N ASP A 33 10.14 18.24 -24.24
CA ASP A 33 10.18 19.38 -25.14
C ASP A 33 8.99 19.38 -26.08
N LYS A 34 7.98 20.21 -25.78
CA LYS A 34 6.77 20.30 -26.61
C LYS A 34 7.00 20.82 -28.03
N SER A 35 8.11 21.50 -28.27
CA SER A 35 8.46 21.96 -29.63
C SER A 35 8.63 20.82 -30.61
N LYS A 36 8.97 19.62 -30.09
CA LYS A 36 9.09 18.37 -30.84
C LYS A 36 7.74 17.72 -31.16
N LEU A 37 6.66 18.22 -30.57
CA LEU A 37 5.29 17.72 -30.75
C LEU A 37 4.50 18.55 -31.76
N SER A 38 5.12 19.33 -32.60
CA SER A 38 4.52 20.41 -33.38
C SER A 38 3.62 19.98 -34.53
N LYS A 39 3.45 18.69 -34.83
CA LYS A 39 2.71 18.20 -35.98
C LYS A 39 1.72 17.12 -35.59
N GLU A 40 0.51 17.20 -36.16
CA GLU A 40 -0.41 16.07 -36.20
C GLU A 40 0.27 14.84 -36.80
N GLY A 41 -0.01 13.66 -36.23
CA GLY A 41 0.62 12.41 -36.62
C GLY A 41 1.98 12.16 -35.94
N THR A 42 2.48 13.09 -35.13
CA THR A 42 3.67 12.82 -34.30
C THR A 42 3.41 11.62 -33.39
N THR A 43 4.26 10.62 -33.49
CA THR A 43 4.21 9.43 -32.63
C THR A 43 5.29 9.51 -31.58
N ILE A 44 4.89 9.43 -30.31
CA ILE A 44 5.79 9.36 -29.17
C ILE A 44 5.96 7.89 -28.82
N SER A 45 7.20 7.40 -28.92
CA SER A 45 7.57 6.04 -28.51
C SER A 45 8.20 6.06 -27.14
N ILE A 46 7.67 5.23 -26.24
CA ILE A 46 8.14 5.09 -24.86
C ILE A 46 8.57 3.62 -24.70
N LYS A 47 9.88 3.40 -24.51
CA LYS A 47 10.44 2.07 -24.27
C LYS A 47 10.87 1.91 -22.83
N TYR A 48 10.60 0.73 -22.26
CA TYR A 48 10.91 0.44 -20.87
C TYR A 48 11.16 -1.05 -20.61
N THR A 49 11.70 -1.35 -19.44
CA THR A 49 11.69 -2.69 -18.83
C THR A 49 10.95 -2.65 -17.51
N ALA A 50 10.36 -3.77 -17.11
CA ALA A 50 9.71 -3.94 -15.82
C ALA A 50 10.13 -5.29 -15.23
N MET A 51 10.92 -5.26 -14.15
CA MET A 51 11.53 -6.43 -13.54
C MET A 51 11.01 -6.65 -12.13
N GLU A 52 10.59 -7.87 -11.79
CA GLU A 52 10.38 -8.33 -10.41
C GLU A 52 11.43 -9.39 -10.09
N GLY A 53 12.45 -9.02 -9.29
CA GLY A 53 13.66 -9.82 -9.18
C GLY A 53 14.30 -10.00 -10.56
N ASP A 54 14.54 -11.24 -10.95
CA ASP A 54 15.10 -11.60 -12.25
C ASP A 54 14.04 -11.84 -13.35
N THR A 55 12.76 -11.63 -13.03
CA THR A 55 11.65 -11.89 -13.97
C THR A 55 11.22 -10.60 -14.66
N ASP A 56 11.23 -10.62 -16.00
CA ASP A 56 10.65 -9.54 -16.81
C ASP A 56 9.12 -9.68 -16.85
N VAL A 57 8.41 -8.67 -16.34
CA VAL A 57 6.94 -8.66 -16.22
C VAL A 57 6.25 -7.71 -17.19
N LYS A 58 6.96 -7.11 -18.16
CA LYS A 58 6.40 -6.17 -19.14
C LYS A 58 5.22 -6.73 -19.93
N ASP A 59 5.17 -8.05 -20.13
CA ASP A 59 4.11 -8.74 -20.87
C ASP A 59 2.94 -9.18 -19.96
N THR A 60 3.08 -9.10 -18.64
CA THR A 60 2.08 -9.56 -17.67
C THR A 60 1.52 -8.44 -16.82
N GLN A 61 2.37 -7.48 -16.41
CA GLN A 61 1.99 -6.31 -15.63
C GLN A 61 1.32 -5.26 -16.55
N ARG A 62 0.25 -4.64 -16.05
CA ARG A 62 -0.39 -3.50 -16.72
C ARG A 62 0.18 -2.19 -16.23
N PHE A 63 0.38 -1.26 -17.17
CA PHE A 63 0.78 0.11 -16.88
C PHE A 63 -0.22 1.09 -17.51
N ASN A 64 -0.32 2.26 -16.90
CA ASN A 64 -1.01 3.42 -17.45
C ASN A 64 0.07 4.40 -17.92
N ILE A 65 0.21 4.55 -19.23
CA ILE A 65 1.25 5.35 -19.88
C ILE A 65 0.58 6.43 -20.70
N GLY A 66 0.93 7.69 -20.45
CA GLY A 66 0.25 8.76 -21.14
C GLY A 66 1.02 10.07 -21.20
N LEU A 67 0.40 11.01 -21.90
CA LEU A 67 0.80 12.41 -21.98
C LEU A 67 -0.18 13.26 -21.17
N LYS A 68 0.36 14.20 -20.39
CA LYS A 68 -0.39 15.16 -19.62
C LYS A 68 0.07 16.58 -19.93
N THR A 69 -0.80 17.56 -19.72
CA THR A 69 -0.47 18.99 -19.88
C THR A 69 -0.90 19.77 -18.64
N GLY A 70 -0.33 20.93 -18.40
CA GLY A 70 -0.64 21.78 -17.25
C GLY A 70 -0.03 21.28 -15.94
N ASP A 71 -0.84 21.13 -14.89
CA ASP A 71 -0.39 20.57 -13.61
C ASP A 71 -0.07 19.08 -13.75
N LYS A 72 1.19 18.71 -13.48
CA LYS A 72 1.68 17.35 -13.71
C LYS A 72 0.96 16.26 -12.90
N TRP A 73 0.27 16.63 -11.80
CA TRP A 73 -0.38 15.66 -10.93
C TRP A 73 -1.89 15.54 -11.17
N ASN A 74 -2.55 16.67 -11.48
CA ASN A 74 -4.00 16.77 -11.50
C ASN A 74 -4.59 16.98 -12.89
N SER A 75 -3.76 17.15 -13.92
CA SER A 75 -4.25 17.43 -15.27
C SER A 75 -4.80 16.21 -15.97
N PRO A 76 -5.83 16.36 -16.80
CA PRO A 76 -6.34 15.27 -17.64
C PRO A 76 -5.26 14.84 -18.64
N ALA A 77 -5.29 13.58 -19.00
CA ALA A 77 -4.41 13.05 -20.04
C ALA A 77 -4.79 13.68 -21.40
N ILE A 78 -3.78 14.09 -22.16
CA ILE A 78 -3.93 14.43 -23.58
C ILE A 78 -4.24 13.15 -24.33
N LYS A 79 -3.45 12.12 -24.06
CA LYS A 79 -3.57 10.77 -24.61
C LYS A 79 -2.97 9.78 -23.64
N ASP A 80 -3.59 8.63 -23.48
CA ASP A 80 -3.12 7.57 -22.61
C ASP A 80 -3.27 6.19 -23.26
N TYR A 81 -2.52 5.26 -22.74
CA TYR A 81 -2.59 3.84 -23.01
C TYR A 81 -2.67 3.09 -21.67
N TYR A 82 -3.60 2.19 -21.56
CA TYR A 82 -3.77 1.33 -20.39
C TYR A 82 -3.74 -0.13 -20.80
N GLY A 83 -2.75 -0.86 -20.34
CA GLY A 83 -2.66 -2.30 -20.69
C GLY A 83 -1.27 -2.90 -20.53
N LYS A 84 -1.13 -4.07 -21.13
CA LYS A 84 0.14 -4.80 -21.29
C LYS A 84 0.77 -4.38 -22.61
N THR A 85 2.02 -3.99 -22.61
CA THR A 85 2.61 -3.28 -23.74
C THR A 85 3.77 -4.01 -24.42
N GLY A 86 4.29 -5.09 -23.82
CA GLY A 86 5.53 -5.71 -24.32
C GLY A 86 6.78 -4.86 -24.15
N GLY A 87 6.72 -3.79 -23.32
CA GLY A 87 7.84 -2.90 -23.06
C GLY A 87 7.96 -1.70 -23.99
N GLU A 88 6.98 -1.49 -24.89
CA GLU A 88 6.92 -0.33 -25.77
C GLU A 88 5.48 0.18 -25.93
N VAL A 89 5.31 1.50 -25.88
CA VAL A 89 4.04 2.17 -26.18
C VAL A 89 4.28 3.27 -27.19
N ASN A 90 3.44 3.30 -28.22
CA ASN A 90 3.44 4.31 -29.26
C ASN A 90 2.15 5.14 -29.17
N LEU A 91 2.29 6.42 -28.83
CA LEU A 91 1.19 7.38 -28.72
C LEU A 91 1.21 8.33 -29.93
N THR A 92 0.36 8.08 -30.93
CA THR A 92 0.23 8.98 -32.09
C THR A 92 -0.76 10.08 -31.79
N LEU A 93 -0.34 11.34 -31.87
CA LEU A 93 -1.14 12.52 -31.59
C LEU A 93 -2.05 12.86 -32.79
N THR A 94 -3.32 13.03 -32.50
CA THR A 94 -4.32 13.54 -33.44
C THR A 94 -4.41 15.06 -33.37
N ALA A 95 -5.09 15.68 -34.34
CA ALA A 95 -5.41 17.11 -34.32
C ALA A 95 -6.15 17.52 -33.04
N ASP A 96 -7.02 16.66 -32.52
CA ASP A 96 -7.77 16.94 -31.28
C ASP A 96 -6.89 16.79 -30.03
N ASP A 97 -5.90 15.88 -30.03
CA ASP A 97 -4.91 15.80 -28.96
C ASP A 97 -4.05 17.08 -28.92
N MET A 98 -3.65 17.57 -30.10
CA MET A 98 -2.86 18.82 -30.22
C MET A 98 -3.62 20.05 -29.70
N LYS A 99 -4.95 20.12 -29.88
CA LYS A 99 -5.78 21.22 -29.37
C LYS A 99 -5.84 21.27 -27.82
N LYS A 100 -5.57 20.15 -27.15
CA LYS A 100 -5.53 20.10 -25.69
C LYS A 100 -4.26 20.72 -25.10
N ILE A 101 -3.26 20.99 -25.92
CA ILE A 101 -1.98 21.57 -25.50
C ILE A 101 -2.05 23.07 -25.67
N GLY A 102 -2.20 23.83 -24.59
CA GLY A 102 -2.17 25.29 -24.62
C GLY A 102 -0.77 25.83 -24.96
N ALA A 103 -0.74 27.09 -25.42
CA ALA A 103 0.53 27.72 -25.86
C ALA A 103 1.61 27.74 -24.76
N ASP A 104 1.18 27.98 -23.52
CA ASP A 104 2.07 28.08 -22.35
C ASP A 104 2.16 26.80 -21.52
N ASP A 105 1.44 25.73 -21.92
CA ASP A 105 1.42 24.49 -21.17
C ASP A 105 2.77 23.76 -21.27
N LYS A 106 3.15 23.16 -20.15
CA LYS A 106 4.16 22.12 -20.12
C LYS A 106 3.52 20.77 -20.46
N VAL A 107 4.24 19.93 -21.14
CA VAL A 107 3.81 18.57 -21.50
C VAL A 107 4.68 17.57 -20.76
N TYR A 108 4.04 16.53 -20.24
CA TYR A 108 4.71 15.50 -19.46
C TYR A 108 4.37 14.12 -20.01
N VAL A 109 5.38 13.24 -20.06
CA VAL A 109 5.17 11.78 -20.12
C VAL A 109 4.97 11.29 -18.69
N HIS A 110 3.93 10.51 -18.48
CA HIS A 110 3.60 9.91 -17.19
C HIS A 110 3.45 8.40 -17.34
N VAL A 111 3.98 7.65 -16.39
CA VAL A 111 3.70 6.22 -16.23
C VAL A 111 3.20 5.98 -14.82
N GLY A 112 2.13 5.23 -14.72
CA GLY A 112 1.58 4.71 -13.48
C GLY A 112 1.33 3.22 -13.56
N THR A 113 1.17 2.59 -12.41
CA THR A 113 0.74 1.19 -12.35
C THR A 113 -0.68 1.06 -12.86
N GLY A 114 -0.93 0.11 -13.74
CA GLY A 114 -2.27 -0.22 -14.23
C GLY A 114 -2.98 -1.30 -13.39
N THR A 115 -2.25 -1.98 -12.51
CA THR A 115 -2.76 -2.89 -11.49
C THR A 115 -1.96 -2.69 -10.21
N ALA A 116 -2.59 -2.88 -9.06
CA ALA A 116 -1.87 -2.89 -7.79
C ALA A 116 -0.98 -4.13 -7.67
N GLY A 117 0.05 -4.04 -6.84
CA GLY A 117 0.84 -5.20 -6.46
C GLY A 117 2.17 -5.37 -7.20
N PHE A 118 2.53 -4.48 -8.12
CA PHE A 118 3.87 -4.50 -8.74
C PHE A 118 4.95 -4.22 -7.68
N LYS A 119 5.89 -5.17 -7.51
CA LYS A 119 6.94 -5.12 -6.47
C LYS A 119 8.33 -4.91 -7.04
N GLY A 120 8.40 -4.56 -8.31
CA GLY A 120 9.63 -4.55 -9.06
C GLY A 120 10.22 -3.18 -9.34
N THR A 121 11.08 -3.16 -10.34
CA THR A 121 11.73 -1.96 -10.88
C THR A 121 11.22 -1.70 -12.29
N PHE A 122 10.69 -0.51 -12.52
CA PHE A 122 10.37 0.02 -13.83
C PHE A 122 11.51 0.90 -14.32
N THR A 123 12.07 0.59 -15.47
CA THR A 123 13.17 1.36 -16.04
C THR A 123 12.77 1.95 -17.39
N TYR A 124 12.72 3.26 -17.49
CA TYR A 124 12.59 3.95 -18.76
C TYR A 124 13.90 3.79 -19.53
N LEU A 125 13.80 3.38 -20.80
CA LEU A 125 14.94 3.25 -21.69
C LEU A 125 15.03 4.43 -22.65
N SER A 126 13.91 4.81 -23.27
CA SER A 126 13.82 5.96 -24.15
C SER A 126 12.42 6.55 -24.20
N VAL A 127 12.36 7.86 -24.47
CA VAL A 127 11.14 8.58 -24.85
C VAL A 127 11.51 9.41 -26.07
N THR A 128 10.96 9.06 -27.23
CA THR A 128 11.36 9.68 -28.52
C THR A 128 10.16 10.13 -29.33
N ALA A 129 10.36 11.11 -30.22
CA ALA A 129 9.46 11.43 -31.31
C ALA A 129 10.25 11.34 -32.63
N GLY A 130 10.04 10.26 -33.37
CA GLY A 130 10.93 9.89 -34.47
C GLY A 130 12.35 9.59 -33.94
N GLU A 131 13.36 10.29 -34.49
CA GLU A 131 14.75 10.18 -34.05
C GLU A 131 15.09 11.10 -32.87
N ASP A 132 14.23 12.06 -32.55
CA ASP A 132 14.44 13.04 -31.48
C ASP A 132 14.21 12.42 -30.11
N SER A 133 15.21 12.49 -29.20
CA SER A 133 15.01 12.20 -27.78
C SER A 133 14.22 13.33 -27.12
N LEU A 134 13.16 12.99 -26.42
CA LEU A 134 12.32 13.95 -25.70
C LEU A 134 12.73 14.11 -24.24
N VAL A 135 13.53 13.18 -23.69
CA VAL A 135 14.03 13.20 -22.31
C VAL A 135 15.50 12.87 -22.31
N SER A 136 16.32 13.78 -21.79
CA SER A 136 17.79 13.71 -21.87
C SER A 136 18.45 12.83 -20.80
N GLU A 137 17.75 12.57 -19.68
CA GLU A 137 18.30 11.89 -18.50
C GLU A 137 17.92 10.39 -18.42
N LEU A 138 17.79 9.72 -19.56
CA LEU A 138 17.48 8.30 -19.59
C LEU A 138 18.74 7.44 -19.83
N PRO A 139 18.81 6.19 -19.34
CA PRO A 139 17.75 5.47 -18.62
C PRO A 139 17.54 5.90 -17.17
N LYS A 140 16.29 5.81 -16.67
CA LYS A 140 15.93 6.11 -15.30
C LYS A 140 15.04 5.03 -14.72
N ALA A 141 15.41 4.52 -13.54
CA ALA A 141 14.69 3.47 -12.84
C ALA A 141 13.85 4.00 -11.68
N VAL A 142 12.69 3.40 -11.47
CA VAL A 142 11.83 3.60 -10.29
C VAL A 142 11.55 2.23 -9.70
N SER A 143 12.02 2.00 -8.48
CA SER A 143 11.86 0.73 -7.77
C SER A 143 10.81 0.85 -6.67
N TYR A 144 10.08 -0.24 -6.45
CA TYR A 144 9.28 -0.38 -5.25
C TYR A 144 10.18 -0.41 -4.02
N VAL A 145 9.83 0.41 -3.05
CA VAL A 145 10.50 0.41 -1.73
C VAL A 145 9.47 -0.02 -0.70
N GLU A 146 9.79 -1.08 0.01
CA GLU A 146 8.97 -1.60 1.09
C GLU A 146 8.86 -0.58 2.22
N SER A 147 7.63 -0.18 2.56
CA SER A 147 7.38 0.80 3.62
C SER A 147 6.91 0.19 4.93
N GLY A 148 6.60 -1.12 4.93
CA GLY A 148 5.99 -1.78 6.07
C GLY A 148 4.54 -1.34 6.34
N LEU A 149 4.01 -1.76 7.47
CA LEU A 149 2.67 -1.40 7.92
C LEU A 149 2.59 0.08 8.30
N ALA A 150 1.44 0.68 8.06
CA ALA A 150 1.10 1.99 8.63
C ALA A 150 0.99 1.89 10.16
N GLN A 151 1.19 3.01 10.85
CA GLN A 151 0.86 3.12 12.26
C GLN A 151 -0.62 2.75 12.49
N TRP A 152 -0.92 2.03 13.57
CA TRP A 152 -2.24 1.51 13.93
C TRP A 152 -2.75 0.36 13.04
N ALA A 153 -2.02 -0.05 12.02
CA ALA A 153 -2.43 -1.20 11.21
C ALA A 153 -2.53 -2.46 12.09
N PRO A 154 -3.64 -3.22 11.97
CA PRO A 154 -3.80 -4.45 12.73
C PRO A 154 -2.83 -5.52 12.23
N THR A 155 -2.31 -6.29 13.18
CA THR A 155 -1.50 -7.49 12.93
C THR A 155 -2.28 -8.74 13.37
N ALA A 156 -1.81 -9.43 14.42
CA ALA A 156 -2.51 -10.60 14.95
C ALA A 156 -3.82 -10.21 15.67
N LYS A 157 -4.91 -10.91 15.36
CA LYS A 157 -6.25 -10.70 15.95
C LYS A 157 -6.87 -12.03 16.35
N VAL A 158 -7.28 -12.14 17.61
CA VAL A 158 -7.97 -13.30 18.18
C VAL A 158 -9.40 -12.91 18.49
N MET A 159 -10.35 -13.68 17.96
CA MET A 159 -11.76 -13.56 18.33
C MET A 159 -11.99 -14.27 19.66
N LEU A 160 -12.64 -13.60 20.58
CA LEU A 160 -12.96 -14.13 21.91
C LEU A 160 -14.32 -14.87 21.89
N PRO A 161 -14.59 -15.72 22.89
CA PRO A 161 -15.93 -16.30 23.06
C PRO A 161 -17.01 -15.21 23.06
N SER A 162 -18.08 -15.43 22.30
CA SER A 162 -19.15 -14.44 22.12
C SER A 162 -19.91 -14.09 23.39
N ASP A 163 -19.85 -14.98 24.39
CA ASP A 163 -20.49 -14.85 25.71
C ASP A 163 -19.57 -14.28 26.79
N ILE A 164 -18.35 -13.82 26.43
CA ILE A 164 -17.43 -13.23 27.41
C ILE A 164 -18.03 -11.94 27.97
N ASP A 165 -18.13 -11.89 29.31
CA ASP A 165 -18.53 -10.68 30.02
C ASP A 165 -17.30 -9.99 30.62
N PHE A 166 -16.83 -8.94 29.96
CA PHE A 166 -15.67 -8.16 30.43
C PHE A 166 -15.86 -7.56 31.83
N LYS A 167 -17.11 -7.43 32.31
CA LYS A 167 -17.39 -6.92 33.66
C LYS A 167 -16.90 -7.84 34.77
N GLN A 168 -16.68 -9.11 34.46
CA GLN A 168 -16.20 -10.12 35.40
C GLN A 168 -14.69 -10.09 35.61
N TYR A 169 -13.97 -9.29 34.81
CA TYR A 169 -12.52 -9.25 34.80
C TYR A 169 -12.00 -7.83 35.02
N SER A 170 -10.86 -7.74 35.70
CA SER A 170 -10.16 -6.47 35.95
C SER A 170 -9.17 -6.15 34.85
N LYS A 171 -8.55 -7.19 34.26
CA LYS A 171 -7.44 -7.07 33.32
C LYS A 171 -7.48 -8.15 32.25
N CYS A 172 -6.92 -7.83 31.09
CA CYS A 172 -6.52 -8.79 30.04
C CYS A 172 -5.01 -8.73 29.87
N GLN A 173 -4.36 -9.88 30.01
CA GLN A 173 -2.94 -10.07 29.77
C GLN A 173 -2.76 -10.74 28.40
N ILE A 174 -1.90 -10.18 27.56
CA ILE A 174 -1.67 -10.64 26.19
C ILE A 174 -0.18 -10.91 26.06
N GLU A 175 0.20 -12.18 25.87
CA GLU A 175 1.55 -12.58 25.56
C GLU A 175 1.68 -12.78 24.03
N PHE A 176 2.77 -12.29 23.45
CA PHE A 176 3.01 -12.41 22.02
C PHE A 176 4.51 -12.46 21.70
N THR A 177 4.83 -12.91 20.49
CA THR A 177 6.16 -12.83 19.89
C THR A 177 6.12 -11.99 18.64
N ALA A 178 7.22 -11.32 18.31
CA ALA A 178 7.40 -10.56 17.09
C ALA A 178 8.79 -10.83 16.51
N SER A 179 8.92 -10.84 15.18
CA SER A 179 10.21 -11.01 14.51
C SER A 179 11.20 -9.86 14.76
N ASP A 180 10.69 -8.66 15.06
CA ASP A 180 11.45 -7.55 15.63
C ASP A 180 10.92 -7.25 17.03
N PRO A 181 11.56 -7.75 18.08
CA PRO A 181 11.11 -7.55 19.45
C PRO A 181 11.35 -6.12 19.97
N THR A 182 12.05 -5.27 19.22
CA THR A 182 12.30 -3.88 19.56
C THR A 182 11.25 -2.91 19.00
N PHE A 183 10.36 -3.42 18.14
CA PHE A 183 9.31 -2.61 17.54
C PHE A 183 8.19 -2.31 18.55
N GLU A 184 7.59 -1.13 18.43
CA GLU A 184 6.46 -0.73 19.25
C GLU A 184 5.15 -1.33 18.76
N PHE A 185 4.38 -1.91 19.68
CA PHE A 185 3.05 -2.45 19.43
C PHE A 185 2.03 -1.92 20.44
N HIS A 186 0.76 -1.99 20.06
CA HIS A 186 -0.37 -1.69 20.95
C HIS A 186 -1.26 -2.92 21.08
N GLY A 187 -1.52 -3.36 22.32
CA GLY A 187 -2.48 -4.41 22.61
C GLY A 187 -3.86 -3.78 22.90
N ILE A 188 -4.88 -4.27 22.24
CA ILE A 188 -6.24 -3.73 22.31
C ILE A 188 -7.23 -4.85 22.59
N VAL A 189 -8.16 -4.59 23.51
CA VAL A 189 -9.37 -5.40 23.73
C VAL A 189 -10.56 -4.61 23.24
N GLY A 190 -11.43 -5.24 22.45
CA GLY A 190 -12.58 -4.56 21.86
C GLY A 190 -13.70 -5.50 21.48
N HIS A 191 -14.76 -4.94 20.91
CA HIS A 191 -15.93 -5.64 20.37
C HIS A 191 -16.59 -4.78 19.31
N LYS A 192 -17.56 -5.33 18.58
CA LYS A 192 -18.33 -4.57 17.60
C LYS A 192 -19.66 -4.11 18.17
N VAL A 193 -20.01 -2.87 17.89
CA VAL A 193 -21.34 -2.29 18.13
C VAL A 193 -21.87 -1.78 16.80
N ASN A 194 -23.01 -2.26 16.36
CA ASN A 194 -23.61 -1.93 15.06
C ASN A 194 -22.63 -2.10 13.87
N GLY A 195 -21.84 -3.16 13.91
CA GLY A 195 -20.86 -3.48 12.87
C GLY A 195 -19.57 -2.66 12.89
N LYS A 196 -19.42 -1.73 13.82
CA LYS A 196 -18.21 -0.92 14.00
C LYS A 196 -17.39 -1.42 15.17
N ASP A 197 -16.08 -1.48 15.01
CA ASP A 197 -15.16 -1.79 16.11
C ASP A 197 -15.21 -0.69 17.17
N VAL A 198 -15.48 -1.09 18.42
CA VAL A 198 -15.37 -0.24 19.59
C VAL A 198 -14.22 -0.75 20.42
N THR A 199 -13.21 0.09 20.58
CA THR A 199 -12.02 -0.20 21.36
C THR A 199 -11.86 0.85 22.43
N ASP A 200 -11.45 0.46 23.62
CA ASP A 200 -10.99 1.44 24.60
C ASP A 200 -9.56 1.87 24.24
N PRO A 201 -9.28 3.16 24.13
CA PRO A 201 -7.99 3.68 23.69
C PRO A 201 -6.85 3.55 24.71
N LYS A 202 -7.03 2.85 25.81
CA LYS A 202 -5.97 2.68 26.82
C LYS A 202 -5.27 1.34 26.70
N TYR A 203 -4.33 1.29 25.80
CA TYR A 203 -3.46 0.17 25.56
C TYR A 203 -2.03 0.53 25.97
N GLY A 204 -1.31 -0.46 26.45
CA GLY A 204 0.12 -0.32 26.69
C GLY A 204 0.89 -0.31 25.38
N VAL A 205 1.96 0.47 25.31
CA VAL A 205 2.97 0.38 24.28
C VAL A 205 4.09 -0.50 24.82
N THR A 206 4.41 -1.61 24.16
CA THR A 206 5.52 -2.45 24.61
C THR A 206 6.27 -3.09 23.46
N SER A 207 7.57 -3.27 23.67
CA SER A 207 8.45 -4.11 22.88
C SER A 207 8.79 -5.44 23.57
N GLU A 208 8.20 -5.72 24.73
CA GLU A 208 8.61 -6.86 25.58
C GLU A 208 7.81 -8.15 25.36
N GLY A 209 6.91 -8.18 24.37
CA GLY A 209 6.10 -9.35 24.11
C GLY A 209 4.96 -9.59 25.12
N TYR A 210 4.58 -8.57 25.89
CA TYR A 210 3.55 -8.64 26.90
C TYR A 210 2.76 -7.33 27.02
N PHE A 211 1.43 -7.44 27.08
CA PHE A 211 0.54 -6.34 27.40
C PHE A 211 -0.33 -6.67 28.61
N GLU A 212 -0.60 -5.66 29.41
CA GLU A 212 -1.65 -5.69 30.41
C GLU A 212 -2.68 -4.58 30.10
N VAL A 213 -3.86 -4.95 29.65
CA VAL A 213 -4.96 -4.05 29.33
C VAL A 213 -5.92 -4.01 30.49
N ASN A 214 -6.14 -2.82 31.08
CA ASN A 214 -7.10 -2.65 32.15
C ASN A 214 -8.53 -2.60 31.57
N LEU A 215 -9.38 -3.54 31.99
CA LEU A 215 -10.75 -3.70 31.48
C LEU A 215 -11.78 -2.80 32.18
N SER A 216 -11.42 -2.09 33.25
CA SER A 216 -12.35 -1.20 33.96
C SER A 216 -12.88 -0.06 33.08
N ASN A 217 -12.14 0.28 32.04
CA ASN A 217 -12.46 1.34 31.08
C ASN A 217 -13.00 0.83 29.76
N VAL A 218 -13.04 -0.49 29.52
CA VAL A 218 -13.67 -1.06 28.34
C VAL A 218 -15.16 -0.74 28.40
N LYS A 219 -15.68 -0.03 27.41
CA LYS A 219 -17.10 0.31 27.35
C LYS A 219 -17.93 -0.95 27.41
N LYS A 220 -18.79 -1.01 28.45
CA LYS A 220 -19.58 -2.20 28.81
C LYS A 220 -20.92 -2.25 28.09
N GLU A 221 -21.01 -1.63 26.91
CA GLU A 221 -22.19 -1.77 26.05
C GLU A 221 -22.26 -3.22 25.54
N GLU A 222 -23.47 -3.72 25.34
CA GLU A 222 -23.67 -5.03 24.72
C GLU A 222 -23.11 -5.01 23.30
N GLY A 223 -21.93 -5.58 23.14
CA GLY A 223 -21.23 -5.69 21.88
C GLY A 223 -21.23 -7.12 21.36
N THR A 224 -21.04 -7.26 20.08
CA THR A 224 -20.86 -8.54 19.39
C THR A 224 -19.41 -8.71 18.96
N GLU A 225 -19.00 -9.93 18.66
CA GLU A 225 -17.67 -10.24 18.13
C GLU A 225 -16.53 -9.65 18.97
N PRO A 226 -16.41 -10.00 20.27
CA PRO A 226 -15.34 -9.52 21.10
C PRO A 226 -13.98 -10.04 20.59
N PHE A 227 -12.93 -9.21 20.71
CA PHE A 227 -11.62 -9.56 20.17
C PHE A 227 -10.47 -8.98 21.02
N VAL A 228 -9.30 -9.58 20.81
CA VAL A 228 -7.99 -9.03 21.15
C VAL A 228 -7.23 -8.80 19.86
N VAL A 229 -6.58 -7.65 19.71
CA VAL A 229 -5.74 -7.35 18.53
C VAL A 229 -4.45 -6.66 18.94
N ILE A 230 -3.38 -6.97 18.23
CA ILE A 230 -2.11 -6.24 18.31
C ILE A 230 -2.00 -5.35 17.08
N ASN A 231 -1.78 -4.06 17.28
CA ASN A 231 -1.57 -3.10 16.21
C ASN A 231 -0.12 -2.62 16.18
N ALA A 232 0.36 -2.24 15.00
CA ALA A 232 1.64 -1.55 14.87
C ALA A 232 1.59 -0.20 15.60
N GLY A 233 2.45 0.02 16.58
CA GLY A 233 2.50 1.25 17.38
C GLY A 233 3.08 2.43 16.61
N LYS A 234 3.91 2.16 15.60
CA LYS A 234 4.45 3.14 14.65
C LYS A 234 4.43 2.56 13.23
N ALA A 235 4.68 3.39 12.23
CA ALA A 235 4.79 2.92 10.85
C ALA A 235 6.12 2.17 10.61
N GLY A 236 6.13 1.28 9.62
CA GLY A 236 7.35 0.63 9.12
C GLY A 236 7.56 -0.82 9.57
N TYR A 237 6.63 -1.45 10.29
CA TYR A 237 6.76 -2.86 10.65
C TYR A 237 6.57 -3.77 9.42
N ALA A 238 7.53 -4.64 9.17
CA ALA A 238 7.53 -5.58 8.04
C ALA A 238 7.85 -7.01 8.47
N GLY A 239 7.42 -7.41 9.66
CA GLY A 239 7.70 -8.71 10.24
C GLY A 239 6.46 -9.54 10.54
N SER A 240 6.65 -10.59 11.36
CA SER A 240 5.57 -11.44 11.89
C SER A 240 5.28 -11.13 13.34
N VAL A 241 4.00 -11.28 13.73
CA VAL A 241 3.50 -11.17 15.10
C VAL A 241 2.65 -12.40 15.40
N THR A 242 2.84 -13.00 16.56
CA THR A 242 2.01 -14.13 17.00
C THR A 242 1.61 -13.93 18.46
N ILE A 243 0.30 -13.89 18.72
CA ILE A 243 -0.25 -13.96 20.08
C ILE A 243 -0.12 -15.40 20.55
N THR A 244 0.54 -15.58 21.68
CA THR A 244 0.81 -16.92 22.24
C THR A 244 -0.11 -17.29 23.40
N LYS A 245 -0.62 -16.28 24.11
CA LYS A 245 -1.56 -16.49 25.20
C LYS A 245 -2.36 -15.24 25.54
N ILE A 246 -3.61 -15.44 25.94
CA ILE A 246 -4.49 -14.40 26.46
C ILE A 246 -5.04 -14.87 27.79
N THR A 247 -4.90 -14.06 28.85
CA THR A 247 -5.40 -14.36 30.20
C THR A 247 -6.28 -13.21 30.71
N PHE A 248 -7.53 -13.52 31.01
CA PHE A 248 -8.45 -12.61 31.70
C PHE A 248 -8.38 -12.83 33.20
N VAL A 249 -8.01 -11.83 33.96
CA VAL A 249 -7.82 -11.83 35.41
C VAL A 249 -9.02 -11.18 36.08
N LYS A 250 -9.58 -11.83 37.12
CA LYS A 250 -10.67 -11.28 37.95
C LYS A 250 -10.19 -10.18 38.85
#